data_34f9149223b709e75b2c4b46e1b86f05
#
_entry.id   34f9149223b709e75b2c4b46e1b86f05
#
_cell.length_a   1.000
_cell.length_b   1.000
_cell.length_c   1.000
_cell.angle_alpha   90.00
_cell.angle_beta   90.00
_cell.angle_gamma   90.00
#
_symmetry.space_group_name_H-M   'P 1'
#
loop_
_entity.id
_entity.type
_entity.pdbx_description
1 polymer ?
#
loop_
_entity_poly.entity_id
_entity_poly.type
_entity_poly.pdbx_seq_one_letter_code
_entity_poly.pdbx_strand_id
1 'polypeptide(L)'
;MKKKIVSVAVIAIAFVAVVLLCVKFKNNTTETGFFAMNTVCSLKINGKENDAVSKVIQAMVENLDTAILSRKNENSEVSRLNGNSGGNIDKKLHGWFSVLLDVCKKSEGKFDFTLGAVSDLWDFGGEARLPDSVLIEEALSHAGAEKIVLENNSVYYGDSFTVDFGAAGKGIALDEIKNYLDATQTKDAVVSIGGSILLYGEKDFTVGIRNPEGNAGSHIAVLKVDGCCVSTSGGYERFFEKDGKTYHHILDPDTGYPSESGVVSVTVVSQSGILSDALSTACFVLGIEKGSALAEEYGCETVFVDENKCLHVSEGLKDKIEISDNSYSFAEQ
;
A
#
# COMPACT_ATOMS: atom_id res chain seq x y z
N MET A 1 3.29 -4.20 -38.94
CA MET A 1 2.85 -4.86 -37.72
C MET A 1 2.79 -3.80 -36.61
N LYS A 2 1.58 -3.28 -36.36
CA LYS A 2 1.36 -2.24 -35.33
C LYS A 2 0.84 -2.96 -34.08
N LYS A 3 1.70 -3.23 -33.10
CA LYS A 3 1.26 -3.63 -31.79
C LYS A 3 0.78 -2.39 -31.04
N LYS A 4 -0.44 -2.47 -30.58
CA LYS A 4 -1.22 -1.43 -29.94
C LYS A 4 -0.59 -1.04 -28.61
N ILE A 5 -0.14 0.20 -28.53
CA ILE A 5 0.05 0.93 -27.27
C ILE A 5 -1.36 1.28 -26.80
N VAL A 6 -1.95 0.41 -26.00
CA VAL A 6 -3.22 0.66 -25.30
C VAL A 6 -2.97 0.15 -23.90
N SER A 7 -2.53 0.98 -22.99
CA SER A 7 -2.60 0.61 -21.59
C SER A 7 -2.45 1.73 -20.56
N VAL A 8 -1.93 2.90 -20.86
CA VAL A 8 -1.72 3.90 -19.79
C VAL A 8 -2.92 4.85 -19.62
N ALA A 9 -3.67 5.11 -20.68
CA ALA A 9 -4.80 6.05 -20.61
C ALA A 9 -6.11 5.44 -20.10
N VAL A 10 -6.30 4.14 -20.17
CA VAL A 10 -7.54 3.46 -19.74
C VAL A 10 -7.55 3.17 -18.25
N ILE A 11 -6.38 2.99 -17.62
CA ILE A 11 -6.25 2.74 -16.18
C ILE A 11 -6.57 3.99 -15.35
N ALA A 12 -6.29 5.18 -15.87
CA ALA A 12 -6.52 6.44 -15.16
C ALA A 12 -8.01 6.81 -14.97
N ILE A 13 -8.90 6.33 -15.82
CA ILE A 13 -10.34 6.72 -15.77
C ILE A 13 -11.13 5.80 -14.83
N ALA A 14 -10.65 4.60 -14.56
CA ALA A 14 -11.40 3.60 -13.83
C ALA A 14 -11.38 3.74 -12.29
N PHE A 15 -10.42 4.48 -11.73
CA PHE A 15 -10.22 4.55 -10.27
C PHE A 15 -11.05 5.63 -9.55
N VAL A 16 -11.61 6.60 -10.28
CA VAL A 16 -12.42 7.68 -9.70
C VAL A 16 -13.78 7.21 -9.19
N ALA A 17 -14.22 6.02 -9.59
CA ALA A 17 -15.57 5.52 -9.26
C ALA A 17 -15.69 4.86 -7.87
N VAL A 18 -14.59 4.50 -7.19
CA VAL A 18 -14.63 3.69 -5.96
C VAL A 18 -14.96 4.49 -4.71
N VAL A 19 -14.79 5.81 -4.73
CA VAL A 19 -15.03 6.68 -3.54
C VAL A 19 -16.38 7.39 -3.59
N LEU A 20 -17.19 7.21 -4.63
CA LEU A 20 -18.43 7.99 -4.85
C LEU A 20 -19.71 7.41 -4.22
N LEU A 21 -19.63 6.50 -3.26
CA LEU A 21 -20.84 6.01 -2.58
C LEU A 21 -21.05 6.69 -1.23
N CYS A 22 -21.95 7.68 -1.28
CA CYS A 22 -22.86 8.06 -0.20
C CYS A 22 -22.30 8.77 1.04
N VAL A 23 -21.77 9.97 0.86
CA VAL A 23 -21.96 10.97 1.93
C VAL A 23 -22.52 12.24 1.31
N LYS A 24 -23.77 12.58 1.60
CA LYS A 24 -24.35 13.90 1.29
C LYS A 24 -23.68 14.94 2.17
N PHE A 25 -22.61 15.56 1.69
CA PHE A 25 -22.02 16.72 2.34
C PHE A 25 -22.83 17.97 2.03
N LYS A 26 -23.19 18.73 3.06
CA LYS A 26 -23.77 20.07 2.94
C LYS A 26 -22.65 21.09 2.73
N ASN A 27 -22.64 21.73 1.57
CA ASN A 27 -22.14 23.07 1.26
C ASN A 27 -20.70 23.53 1.61
N ASN A 28 -19.74 22.67 1.95
CA ASN A 28 -18.33 23.06 2.12
C ASN A 28 -17.37 21.90 1.84
N THR A 29 -17.60 21.16 0.76
CA THR A 29 -16.78 20.01 0.40
C THR A 29 -15.98 20.33 -0.85
N THR A 30 -14.66 20.10 -0.80
CA THR A 30 -13.75 20.15 -1.96
C THR A 30 -13.39 18.73 -2.35
N GLU A 31 -13.50 18.41 -3.64
CA GLU A 31 -13.04 17.17 -4.23
C GLU A 31 -11.92 17.47 -5.23
N THR A 32 -10.77 16.79 -5.10
CA THR A 32 -9.59 16.99 -5.95
C THR A 32 -9.02 15.64 -6.33
N GLY A 33 -8.58 15.48 -7.58
CA GLY A 33 -7.83 14.32 -8.06
C GLY A 33 -6.50 14.74 -8.67
N PHE A 34 -5.45 13.95 -8.43
CA PHE A 34 -4.12 14.14 -9.00
C PHE A 34 -3.40 12.80 -9.16
N PHE A 35 -2.22 12.78 -9.77
CA PHE A 35 -1.42 11.57 -9.94
C PHE A 35 -0.10 11.74 -9.18
N ALA A 36 0.19 10.83 -8.26
CA ALA A 36 1.43 10.73 -7.52
C ALA A 36 1.63 9.29 -7.02
N MET A 37 2.82 8.94 -6.57
CA MET A 37 3.15 7.58 -6.07
C MET A 37 2.74 6.48 -7.06
N ASN A 38 2.86 6.78 -8.35
CA ASN A 38 2.50 5.89 -9.47
C ASN A 38 1.05 5.38 -9.43
N THR A 39 0.13 6.20 -8.90
CA THR A 39 -1.29 5.90 -8.80
C THR A 39 -2.15 7.16 -8.87
N VAL A 40 -3.47 6.98 -9.02
CA VAL A 40 -4.44 8.07 -8.89
C VAL A 40 -4.69 8.33 -7.40
N CYS A 41 -4.59 9.59 -7.03
CA CYS A 41 -4.92 10.10 -5.71
C CYS A 41 -6.24 10.88 -5.78
N SER A 42 -7.07 10.75 -4.76
CA SER A 42 -8.29 11.54 -4.61
C SER A 42 -8.46 12.03 -3.19
N LEU A 43 -8.91 13.28 -3.07
CA LEU A 43 -9.17 13.96 -1.82
C LEU A 43 -10.64 14.40 -1.79
N LYS A 44 -11.31 14.13 -0.69
CA LYS A 44 -12.62 14.69 -0.38
C LYS A 44 -12.56 15.28 1.02
N ILE A 45 -12.58 16.59 1.12
CA ILE A 45 -12.33 17.35 2.36
C ILE A 45 -13.55 18.18 2.71
N ASN A 46 -13.99 18.11 3.96
CA ASN A 46 -15.06 18.92 4.52
C ASN A 46 -14.54 19.71 5.73
N GLY A 47 -14.66 21.04 5.68
CA GLY A 47 -14.14 21.92 6.73
C GLY A 47 -14.10 23.37 6.28
N LYS A 48 -13.13 24.11 6.81
CA LYS A 48 -12.80 25.46 6.37
C LYS A 48 -11.54 25.43 5.52
N GLU A 49 -11.43 26.36 4.58
CA GLU A 49 -10.24 26.54 3.72
C GLU A 49 -9.85 25.27 2.93
N ASN A 50 -10.83 24.44 2.58
CA ASN A 50 -10.64 23.14 1.94
C ASN A 50 -9.73 23.18 0.70
N ASP A 51 -9.84 24.24 -0.13
CA ASP A 51 -9.00 24.37 -1.33
C ASP A 51 -7.51 24.59 -0.98
N ALA A 52 -7.24 25.33 0.09
CA ALA A 52 -5.87 25.52 0.59
C ALA A 52 -5.32 24.23 1.19
N VAL A 53 -6.12 23.56 2.03
CA VAL A 53 -5.79 22.26 2.63
C VAL A 53 -5.52 21.23 1.54
N SER A 54 -6.37 21.13 0.52
CA SER A 54 -6.21 20.20 -0.60
C SER A 54 -4.89 20.43 -1.36
N LYS A 55 -4.52 21.68 -1.64
CA LYS A 55 -3.26 22.01 -2.31
C LYS A 55 -2.03 21.64 -1.48
N VAL A 56 -2.08 21.85 -0.15
CA VAL A 56 -0.99 21.46 0.74
C VAL A 56 -0.85 19.93 0.76
N ILE A 57 -1.94 19.19 0.87
CA ILE A 57 -1.90 17.72 0.84
C ILE A 57 -1.32 17.22 -0.48
N GLN A 58 -1.76 17.76 -1.62
CA GLN A 58 -1.20 17.39 -2.91
C GLN A 58 0.32 17.63 -2.94
N ALA A 59 0.78 18.81 -2.54
CA ALA A 59 2.20 19.13 -2.51
C ALA A 59 2.99 18.22 -1.54
N MET A 60 2.41 17.83 -0.40
CA MET A 60 3.02 16.87 0.52
C MET A 60 3.22 15.50 -0.12
N VAL A 61 2.19 14.97 -0.77
CA VAL A 61 2.25 13.65 -1.45
C VAL A 61 3.26 13.70 -2.60
N GLU A 62 3.25 14.75 -3.42
CA GLU A 62 4.21 14.94 -4.51
C GLU A 62 5.67 15.05 -3.99
N ASN A 63 5.88 15.73 -2.85
CA ASN A 63 7.20 15.83 -2.23
C ASN A 63 7.66 14.49 -1.65
N LEU A 64 6.79 13.75 -0.98
CA LEU A 64 7.09 12.40 -0.50
C LEU A 64 7.47 11.47 -1.67
N ASP A 65 6.69 11.49 -2.75
CA ASP A 65 6.92 10.69 -3.94
C ASP A 65 8.25 11.00 -4.62
N THR A 66 8.56 12.30 -4.81
CA THR A 66 9.68 12.69 -5.68
C THR A 66 10.97 13.00 -4.92
N ALA A 67 10.88 13.66 -3.77
CA ALA A 67 12.06 14.17 -3.07
C ALA A 67 12.53 13.29 -1.91
N ILE A 68 11.67 12.41 -1.39
CA ILE A 68 12.01 11.62 -0.20
C ILE A 68 12.05 10.12 -0.51
N LEU A 69 10.91 9.50 -0.88
CA LEU A 69 10.76 8.05 -0.90
C LEU A 69 11.15 7.38 -2.23
N SER A 70 11.28 8.13 -3.32
CA SER A 70 11.63 7.55 -4.61
C SER A 70 13.03 6.95 -4.61
N ARG A 71 13.17 5.67 -4.91
CA ARG A 71 14.48 5.06 -5.18
C ARG A 71 14.95 5.26 -6.63
N LYS A 72 14.09 5.76 -7.50
CA LYS A 72 14.36 5.99 -8.93
C LYS A 72 14.74 7.44 -9.26
N ASN A 73 14.36 8.41 -8.44
CA ASN A 73 14.73 9.81 -8.61
C ASN A 73 16.09 10.04 -7.93
N GLU A 74 17.13 10.30 -8.71
CA GLU A 74 18.50 10.51 -8.24
C GLU A 74 18.65 11.62 -7.19
N ASN A 75 17.70 12.56 -7.16
CA ASN A 75 17.71 13.67 -6.19
C ASN A 75 16.93 13.38 -4.91
N SER A 76 16.32 12.20 -4.76
CA SER A 76 15.58 11.84 -3.56
C SER A 76 16.50 11.38 -2.42
N GLU A 77 15.97 11.46 -1.18
CA GLU A 77 16.72 10.98 -0.02
C GLU A 77 16.99 9.47 -0.07
N VAL A 78 15.99 8.67 -0.42
CA VAL A 78 16.14 7.21 -0.50
C VAL A 78 17.13 6.82 -1.60
N SER A 79 17.09 7.47 -2.77
CA SER A 79 18.07 7.21 -3.84
C SER A 79 19.50 7.58 -3.41
N ARG A 80 19.66 8.71 -2.71
CA ARG A 80 20.96 9.12 -2.13
C ARG A 80 21.48 8.09 -1.11
N LEU A 81 20.60 7.58 -0.23
CA LEU A 81 20.95 6.54 0.73
C LEU A 81 21.38 5.24 0.02
N ASN A 82 20.62 4.80 -0.98
CA ASN A 82 20.95 3.62 -1.76
C ASN A 82 22.31 3.76 -2.48
N GLY A 83 22.60 4.95 -3.03
CA GLY A 83 23.88 5.20 -3.71
C GLY A 83 25.10 5.29 -2.78
N ASN A 84 24.91 5.43 -1.46
CA ASN A 84 25.96 5.58 -0.47
C ASN A 84 25.96 4.49 0.62
N SER A 85 25.21 3.41 0.41
CA SER A 85 25.04 2.32 1.40
C SER A 85 24.57 2.83 2.78
N GLY A 86 23.76 3.91 2.77
CA GLY A 86 23.24 4.57 3.95
C GLY A 86 23.65 6.04 4.08
N GLY A 87 23.60 6.56 5.30
CA GLY A 87 23.98 7.94 5.63
C GLY A 87 23.11 8.58 6.69
N ASN A 88 23.30 9.89 6.88
CA ASN A 88 22.50 10.66 7.82
C ASN A 88 21.05 10.77 7.35
N ILE A 89 20.14 10.64 8.30
CA ILE A 89 18.69 10.75 8.10
C ILE A 89 18.07 11.66 9.17
N ASP A 90 16.93 12.24 8.86
CA ASP A 90 16.17 13.02 9.83
C ASP A 90 15.34 12.11 10.76
N LYS A 91 14.72 12.73 11.76
CA LYS A 91 13.90 12.01 12.75
C LYS A 91 12.68 11.33 12.13
N LYS A 92 12.10 11.87 11.06
CA LYS A 92 10.93 11.27 10.39
C LYS A 92 11.35 10.00 9.66
N LEU A 93 12.37 10.09 8.83
CA LEU A 93 12.88 8.96 8.08
C LEU A 93 13.38 7.86 9.02
N HIS A 94 14.06 8.22 10.13
CA HIS A 94 14.41 7.29 11.20
C HIS A 94 13.18 6.57 11.76
N GLY A 95 12.10 7.29 12.04
CA GLY A 95 10.85 6.69 12.53
C GLY A 95 10.25 5.69 11.56
N TRP A 96 10.24 6.01 10.26
CA TRP A 96 9.74 5.10 9.24
C TRP A 96 10.61 3.85 9.10
N PHE A 97 11.94 3.98 9.07
CA PHE A 97 12.84 2.83 9.11
C PHE A 97 12.58 1.95 10.34
N SER A 98 12.43 2.55 11.52
CA SER A 98 12.18 1.82 12.77
C SER A 98 10.91 0.97 12.70
N VAL A 99 9.81 1.53 12.21
CA VAL A 99 8.53 0.80 12.05
C VAL A 99 8.68 -0.34 11.05
N LEU A 100 9.29 -0.07 9.89
CA LEU A 100 9.42 -1.09 8.85
C LEU A 100 10.37 -2.23 9.24
N LEU A 101 11.45 -1.92 9.98
CA LEU A 101 12.35 -2.95 10.54
C LEU A 101 11.65 -3.82 11.58
N ASP A 102 10.76 -3.25 12.41
CA ASP A 102 9.96 -4.02 13.35
C ASP A 102 8.99 -4.95 12.61
N VAL A 103 8.30 -4.46 11.56
CA VAL A 103 7.43 -5.30 10.72
C VAL A 103 8.24 -6.40 10.02
N CYS A 104 9.41 -6.10 9.46
CA CYS A 104 10.30 -7.11 8.87
C CYS A 104 10.64 -8.21 9.87
N LYS A 105 11.05 -7.82 11.08
CA LYS A 105 11.44 -8.77 12.13
C LYS A 105 10.28 -9.65 12.56
N LYS A 106 9.11 -9.07 12.83
CA LYS A 106 7.93 -9.80 13.31
C LYS A 106 7.25 -10.65 12.24
N SER A 107 7.37 -10.26 10.98
CA SER A 107 6.93 -11.09 9.85
C SER A 107 7.93 -12.18 9.46
N GLU A 108 8.99 -12.40 10.25
CA GLU A 108 10.06 -13.37 9.96
C GLU A 108 10.69 -13.13 8.57
N GLY A 109 10.81 -11.85 8.16
CA GLY A 109 11.36 -11.46 6.87
C GLY A 109 10.36 -11.52 5.70
N LYS A 110 9.10 -11.90 5.91
CA LYS A 110 8.09 -11.97 4.84
C LYS A 110 7.58 -10.60 4.37
N PHE A 111 7.82 -9.57 5.13
CA PHE A 111 7.85 -8.20 4.65
C PHE A 111 9.31 -7.75 4.59
N ASP A 112 9.79 -7.38 3.43
CA ASP A 112 11.15 -6.86 3.27
C ASP A 112 11.17 -5.68 2.31
N PHE A 113 11.51 -4.51 2.83
CA PHE A 113 11.61 -3.28 2.04
C PHE A 113 13.01 -3.08 1.42
N THR A 114 13.85 -4.12 1.39
CA THR A 114 15.16 -4.12 0.71
C THR A 114 15.15 -4.84 -0.63
N LEU A 115 13.99 -5.28 -1.09
CA LEU A 115 13.81 -6.00 -2.37
C LEU A 115 13.84 -5.11 -3.61
N GLY A 116 14.32 -3.87 -3.50
CA GLY A 116 14.30 -2.91 -4.62
C GLY A 116 15.02 -3.43 -5.87
N ALA A 117 16.18 -4.08 -5.72
CA ALA A 117 16.93 -4.68 -6.83
C ALA A 117 16.17 -5.85 -7.49
N VAL A 118 15.51 -6.69 -6.69
CA VAL A 118 14.66 -7.77 -7.21
C VAL A 118 13.46 -7.21 -7.96
N SER A 119 12.79 -6.18 -7.41
CA SER A 119 11.67 -5.50 -8.06
C SER A 119 12.05 -4.88 -9.41
N ASP A 120 13.30 -4.39 -9.57
CA ASP A 120 13.79 -3.85 -10.83
C ASP A 120 13.96 -4.90 -11.92
N LEU A 121 14.28 -6.13 -11.56
CA LEU A 121 14.37 -7.24 -12.52
C LEU A 121 13.00 -7.56 -13.14
N TRP A 122 11.93 -7.55 -12.32
CA TRP A 122 10.55 -7.80 -12.76
C TRP A 122 9.94 -6.64 -13.54
N ASP A 123 10.30 -5.40 -13.20
CA ASP A 123 9.86 -4.15 -13.84
C ASP A 123 8.34 -4.02 -14.03
N PHE A 124 7.54 -4.38 -13.01
CA PHE A 124 6.08 -4.28 -13.04
C PHE A 124 5.54 -2.86 -13.28
N GLY A 125 6.38 -1.84 -13.09
CA GLY A 125 6.04 -0.45 -13.37
C GLY A 125 6.33 0.01 -14.80
N GLY A 126 7.05 -0.81 -15.58
CA GLY A 126 7.51 -0.52 -16.94
C GLY A 126 7.18 -1.65 -17.91
N GLU A 127 8.21 -2.25 -18.51
CA GLU A 127 8.07 -3.42 -19.39
C GLU A 127 8.18 -4.72 -18.56
N ALA A 128 7.10 -5.09 -17.86
CA ALA A 128 7.06 -6.27 -17.02
C ALA A 128 7.56 -7.52 -17.74
N ARG A 129 8.47 -8.27 -17.09
CA ARG A 129 9.14 -9.42 -17.69
C ARG A 129 9.44 -10.49 -16.64
N LEU A 130 9.53 -11.73 -17.07
CA LEU A 130 10.04 -12.82 -16.25
C LEU A 130 11.58 -12.76 -16.25
N PRO A 131 12.23 -12.48 -15.09
CA PRO A 131 13.68 -12.40 -14.98
C PRO A 131 14.35 -13.77 -15.11
N ASP A 132 15.65 -13.78 -15.37
CA ASP A 132 16.51 -14.96 -15.23
C ASP A 132 16.67 -15.30 -13.74
N SER A 133 16.56 -16.59 -13.39
CA SER A 133 16.66 -17.06 -12.00
C SER A 133 18.00 -16.73 -11.37
N VAL A 134 19.10 -16.78 -12.12
CA VAL A 134 20.43 -16.44 -11.62
C VAL A 134 20.51 -14.98 -11.21
N LEU A 135 19.87 -14.07 -11.96
CA LEU A 135 19.82 -12.66 -11.62
C LEU A 135 18.96 -12.41 -10.36
N ILE A 136 17.87 -13.18 -10.18
CA ILE A 136 17.04 -13.11 -8.96
C ILE A 136 17.88 -13.55 -7.74
N GLU A 137 18.57 -14.68 -7.83
CA GLU A 137 19.43 -15.18 -6.74
C GLU A 137 20.52 -14.17 -6.38
N GLU A 138 21.16 -13.56 -7.37
CA GLU A 138 22.17 -12.50 -7.16
C GLU A 138 21.55 -11.30 -6.46
N ALA A 139 20.39 -10.78 -6.92
CA ALA A 139 19.73 -9.64 -6.33
C ALA A 139 19.26 -9.93 -4.88
N LEU A 140 18.76 -11.14 -4.59
CA LEU A 140 18.37 -11.56 -3.24
C LEU A 140 19.56 -11.61 -2.29
N SER A 141 20.77 -11.95 -2.76
CA SER A 141 21.98 -11.97 -1.91
C SER A 141 22.29 -10.58 -1.32
N HIS A 142 21.83 -9.53 -1.99
CA HIS A 142 21.94 -8.12 -1.60
C HIS A 142 20.66 -7.58 -0.93
N ALA A 143 19.75 -8.43 -0.46
CA ALA A 143 18.57 -8.05 0.31
C ALA A 143 18.68 -8.59 1.75
N GLY A 144 17.73 -8.19 2.59
CA GLY A 144 17.64 -8.64 3.98
C GLY A 144 17.67 -7.47 4.96
N ALA A 145 16.48 -7.07 5.44
CA ALA A 145 16.34 -5.93 6.34
C ALA A 145 17.07 -6.11 7.68
N GLU A 146 17.36 -7.33 8.08
CA GLU A 146 18.16 -7.66 9.28
C GLU A 146 19.62 -7.18 9.20
N LYS A 147 20.10 -6.85 8.00
CA LYS A 147 21.45 -6.30 7.77
C LYS A 147 21.50 -4.77 7.90
N ILE A 148 20.33 -4.12 8.07
CA ILE A 148 20.24 -2.67 8.27
C ILE A 148 20.61 -2.34 9.71
N VAL A 149 21.54 -1.41 9.88
CA VAL A 149 21.89 -0.82 11.17
C VAL A 149 21.29 0.56 11.25
N LEU A 150 20.34 0.76 12.16
CA LEU A 150 19.67 2.03 12.42
C LEU A 150 20.24 2.65 13.71
N GLU A 151 20.82 3.84 13.58
CA GLU A 151 21.32 4.65 14.69
C GLU A 151 20.50 5.93 14.81
N ASN A 152 20.70 6.73 15.87
CA ASN A 152 19.85 7.90 16.17
C ASN A 152 19.59 8.86 15.00
N ASN A 153 20.60 9.12 14.16
CA ASN A 153 20.51 10.07 13.05
C ASN A 153 21.08 9.49 11.75
N SER A 154 21.23 8.18 11.66
CA SER A 154 21.82 7.54 10.49
C SER A 154 21.32 6.11 10.31
N VAL A 155 21.36 5.68 9.07
CA VAL A 155 21.10 4.29 8.67
C VAL A 155 22.25 3.81 7.82
N TYR A 156 22.66 2.56 8.02
CA TYR A 156 23.72 1.90 7.27
C TYR A 156 23.27 0.51 6.82
N TYR A 157 23.68 0.13 5.64
CA TYR A 157 23.43 -1.20 5.07
C TYR A 157 24.54 -1.56 4.06
N GLY A 158 24.57 -2.82 3.63
CA GLY A 158 25.61 -3.30 2.74
C GLY A 158 25.62 -2.65 1.37
N ASP A 159 26.75 -2.74 0.69
CA ASP A 159 26.87 -2.32 -0.71
C ASP A 159 25.90 -3.11 -1.59
N SER A 160 25.38 -2.47 -2.62
CA SER A 160 24.40 -3.03 -3.55
C SER A 160 23.00 -3.28 -2.96
N PHE A 161 22.74 -2.88 -1.72
CA PHE A 161 21.38 -2.86 -1.15
C PHE A 161 20.50 -1.82 -1.84
N THR A 162 19.25 -2.17 -2.04
CA THR A 162 18.27 -1.22 -2.60
C THR A 162 17.02 -1.20 -1.73
N VAL A 163 16.98 -0.22 -0.83
CA VAL A 163 15.79 0.10 -0.02
C VAL A 163 14.69 0.64 -0.93
N ASP A 164 13.50 0.13 -0.77
CA ASP A 164 12.29 0.50 -1.52
C ASP A 164 11.09 0.64 -0.59
N PHE A 165 10.57 1.85 -0.46
CA PHE A 165 9.39 2.13 0.36
C PHE A 165 8.06 1.84 -0.37
N GLY A 166 8.06 1.21 -1.54
CA GLY A 166 6.86 0.97 -2.35
C GLY A 166 5.72 0.25 -1.63
N ALA A 167 6.06 -0.64 -0.69
CA ALA A 167 5.08 -1.39 0.11
C ALA A 167 4.59 -0.67 1.39
N ALA A 168 5.04 0.57 1.65
CA ALA A 168 4.66 1.35 2.84
C ALA A 168 4.51 2.85 2.56
N GLY A 169 4.96 3.32 1.40
CA GLY A 169 5.05 4.74 1.08
C GLY A 169 3.69 5.45 1.03
N LYS A 170 2.65 4.75 0.58
CA LYS A 170 1.29 5.30 0.58
C LYS A 170 0.79 5.46 2.02
N GLY A 171 1.05 4.49 2.87
CA GLY A 171 0.73 4.55 4.30
C GLY A 171 1.47 5.67 5.02
N ILE A 172 2.75 5.88 4.72
CA ILE A 172 3.53 7.02 5.22
C ILE A 172 2.84 8.33 4.83
N ALA A 173 2.42 8.47 3.58
CA ALA A 173 1.72 9.67 3.13
C ALA A 173 0.39 9.87 3.88
N LEU A 174 -0.37 8.81 4.17
CA LEU A 174 -1.60 8.91 4.97
C LEU A 174 -1.33 9.41 6.39
N ASP A 175 -0.27 8.92 7.06
CA ASP A 175 0.10 9.38 8.41
C ASP A 175 0.55 10.84 8.40
N GLU A 176 1.35 11.28 7.41
CA GLU A 176 1.75 12.68 7.27
C GLU A 176 0.54 13.60 6.98
N ILE A 177 -0.42 13.15 6.16
CA ILE A 177 -1.66 13.88 5.89
C ILE A 177 -2.50 13.96 7.16
N LYS A 178 -2.66 12.88 7.91
CA LYS A 178 -3.40 12.87 9.19
C LYS A 178 -2.83 13.88 10.16
N ASN A 179 -1.50 13.86 10.36
CA ASN A 179 -0.81 14.82 11.22
C ASN A 179 -1.02 16.28 10.78
N TYR A 180 -1.07 16.52 9.47
CA TYR A 180 -1.36 17.86 8.95
C TYR A 180 -2.83 18.25 9.20
N LEU A 181 -3.78 17.35 8.95
CA LEU A 181 -5.20 17.61 9.16
C LEU A 181 -5.53 17.91 10.63
N ASP A 182 -4.85 17.24 11.58
CA ASP A 182 -5.00 17.48 13.03
C ASP A 182 -4.66 18.95 13.44
N ALA A 183 -3.83 19.62 12.64
CA ALA A 183 -3.48 21.04 12.83
C ALA A 183 -4.41 22.01 12.06
N THR A 184 -5.43 21.54 11.36
CA THR A 184 -6.34 22.34 10.55
C THR A 184 -7.74 22.43 11.17
N GLN A 185 -8.66 23.15 10.51
CA GLN A 185 -10.08 23.17 10.86
C GLN A 185 -10.91 22.21 9.99
N THR A 186 -10.27 21.15 9.49
CA THR A 186 -10.94 20.06 8.77
C THR A 186 -11.83 19.27 9.74
N LYS A 187 -13.07 19.05 9.35
CA LYS A 187 -14.02 18.25 10.15
C LYS A 187 -13.92 16.77 9.83
N ASP A 188 -13.89 16.49 8.55
CA ASP A 188 -13.74 15.14 8.04
C ASP A 188 -13.11 15.17 6.64
N ALA A 189 -12.41 14.09 6.31
CA ALA A 189 -11.83 13.90 4.99
C ALA A 189 -11.78 12.41 4.63
N VAL A 190 -11.80 12.15 3.32
CA VAL A 190 -11.44 10.87 2.73
C VAL A 190 -10.29 11.14 1.77
N VAL A 191 -9.15 10.53 2.03
CA VAL A 191 -7.96 10.62 1.18
C VAL A 191 -7.66 9.22 0.66
N SER A 192 -7.64 9.06 -0.66
CA SER A 192 -7.28 7.79 -1.30
C SER A 192 -6.00 7.97 -2.10
N ILE A 193 -5.03 7.10 -1.86
CA ILE A 193 -3.77 6.98 -2.61
C ILE A 193 -3.70 5.55 -3.12
N GLY A 194 -4.23 5.30 -4.33
CA GLY A 194 -4.38 3.94 -4.83
C GLY A 194 -5.21 3.05 -3.90
N GLY A 195 -4.62 1.94 -3.45
CA GLY A 195 -5.27 0.98 -2.53
C GLY A 195 -5.23 1.36 -1.06
N SER A 196 -4.66 2.52 -0.68
CA SER A 196 -4.53 2.97 0.70
C SER A 196 -5.39 4.21 0.93
N ILE A 197 -6.20 4.22 2.01
CA ILE A 197 -7.23 5.22 2.27
C ILE A 197 -7.10 5.72 3.71
N LEU A 198 -7.10 7.05 3.90
CA LEU A 198 -7.32 7.69 5.19
C LEU A 198 -8.78 8.14 5.29
N LEU A 199 -9.44 7.69 6.33
CA LEU A 199 -10.76 8.11 6.78
C LEU A 199 -10.57 9.00 8.00
N TYR A 200 -10.72 10.30 7.84
CA TYR A 200 -10.42 11.29 8.88
C TYR A 200 -11.71 11.94 9.41
N GLY A 201 -11.86 11.99 10.71
CA GLY A 201 -12.99 12.64 11.41
C GLY A 201 -13.80 11.67 12.28
N GLU A 202 -14.63 12.24 13.16
CA GLU A 202 -15.46 11.51 14.10
C GLU A 202 -16.83 11.18 13.46
N LYS A 203 -16.88 10.18 12.61
CA LYS A 203 -18.10 9.66 12.00
C LYS A 203 -17.89 8.27 11.44
N ASP A 204 -18.99 7.57 11.17
CA ASP A 204 -18.98 6.31 10.43
C ASP A 204 -18.63 6.53 8.96
N PHE A 205 -17.72 5.73 8.47
CA PHE A 205 -17.34 5.64 7.07
C PHE A 205 -17.73 4.27 6.51
N THR A 206 -17.92 4.25 5.21
CA THR A 206 -18.19 3.02 4.46
C THR A 206 -17.12 2.83 3.40
N VAL A 207 -16.45 1.67 3.40
CA VAL A 207 -15.40 1.29 2.47
C VAL A 207 -15.81 0.02 1.73
N GLY A 208 -15.73 0.03 0.40
CA GLY A 208 -15.94 -1.17 -0.42
C GLY A 208 -14.65 -2.01 -0.48
N ILE A 209 -14.74 -3.28 -0.18
CA ILE A 209 -13.69 -4.27 -0.47
C ILE A 209 -13.79 -4.60 -1.95
N ARG A 210 -12.75 -4.24 -2.71
CA ARG A 210 -12.75 -4.36 -4.17
C ARG A 210 -12.96 -5.79 -4.65
N ASN A 211 -13.73 -5.96 -5.71
CA ASN A 211 -13.85 -7.25 -6.40
C ASN A 211 -12.57 -7.52 -7.20
N PRO A 212 -11.81 -8.59 -6.89
CA PRO A 212 -10.58 -8.96 -7.60
C PRO A 212 -10.78 -9.23 -9.09
N GLU A 213 -11.93 -9.81 -9.45
CA GLU A 213 -12.30 -10.20 -10.83
C GLU A 213 -13.16 -9.15 -11.53
N GLY A 214 -13.58 -8.11 -10.79
CA GLY A 214 -14.58 -7.15 -11.28
C GLY A 214 -13.99 -5.94 -11.96
N ASN A 215 -14.87 -5.15 -12.55
CA ASN A 215 -14.51 -3.85 -13.10
C ASN A 215 -14.15 -2.86 -11.98
N ALA A 216 -13.45 -1.78 -12.36
CA ALA A 216 -13.17 -0.70 -11.44
C ALA A 216 -14.46 -0.15 -10.81
N GLY A 217 -14.50 -0.10 -9.47
CA GLY A 217 -15.67 0.34 -8.69
C GLY A 217 -16.60 -0.79 -8.24
N SER A 218 -16.42 -2.03 -8.71
CA SER A 218 -17.14 -3.17 -8.15
C SER A 218 -16.51 -3.61 -6.81
N HIS A 219 -17.35 -4.02 -5.87
CA HIS A 219 -16.94 -4.48 -4.55
C HIS A 219 -17.67 -5.77 -4.18
N ILE A 220 -16.98 -6.62 -3.41
CA ILE A 220 -17.51 -7.90 -2.93
C ILE A 220 -18.17 -7.78 -1.57
N ALA A 221 -17.73 -6.80 -0.79
CA ALA A 221 -18.25 -6.54 0.55
C ALA A 221 -18.14 -5.05 0.86
N VAL A 222 -18.90 -4.63 1.84
CA VAL A 222 -18.91 -3.25 2.37
C VAL A 222 -18.55 -3.30 3.84
N LEU A 223 -17.53 -2.52 4.21
CA LEU A 223 -17.02 -2.42 5.57
C LEU A 223 -17.42 -1.07 6.18
N LYS A 224 -17.98 -1.08 7.39
CA LYS A 224 -18.30 0.12 8.18
C LYS A 224 -17.23 0.30 9.26
N VAL A 225 -16.55 1.44 9.25
CA VAL A 225 -15.46 1.75 10.19
C VAL A 225 -15.52 3.21 10.63
N ASP A 226 -14.94 3.48 11.78
CA ASP A 226 -14.69 4.84 12.25
C ASP A 226 -13.46 5.44 11.55
N GLY A 227 -13.01 6.63 11.96
CA GLY A 227 -11.80 7.25 11.42
C GLY A 227 -10.57 6.37 11.59
N CYS A 228 -9.96 5.96 10.48
CA CYS A 228 -8.82 5.03 10.44
C CYS A 228 -8.09 5.08 9.09
N CYS A 229 -7.02 4.32 8.97
CA CYS A 229 -6.38 3.99 7.70
C CYS A 229 -6.78 2.58 7.26
N VAL A 230 -7.04 2.42 5.97
CA VAL A 230 -7.38 1.14 5.33
C VAL A 230 -6.47 0.95 4.14
N SER A 231 -5.70 -0.13 4.11
CA SER A 231 -4.84 -0.45 2.96
C SER A 231 -5.13 -1.86 2.46
N THR A 232 -5.15 -2.01 1.13
CA THR A 232 -5.38 -3.30 0.49
C THR A 232 -4.21 -3.66 -0.40
N SER A 233 -3.67 -4.87 -0.21
CA SER A 233 -2.74 -5.52 -1.12
C SER A 233 -3.45 -6.64 -1.88
N GLY A 234 -3.24 -6.69 -3.20
CA GLY A 234 -3.85 -7.71 -4.05
C GLY A 234 -3.03 -7.98 -5.31
N GLY A 235 -2.94 -9.25 -5.70
CA GLY A 235 -2.17 -9.69 -6.85
C GLY A 235 -2.67 -9.13 -8.19
N TYR A 236 -3.91 -8.71 -8.25
CA TYR A 236 -4.58 -8.17 -9.44
C TYR A 236 -4.28 -6.69 -9.75
N GLU A 237 -3.52 -5.99 -8.91
CA GLU A 237 -3.22 -4.56 -9.12
C GLU A 237 -2.18 -4.35 -10.22
N ARG A 238 -1.10 -5.13 -10.19
CA ARG A 238 -0.03 -5.11 -11.19
C ARG A 238 0.43 -6.53 -11.44
N PHE A 239 0.18 -7.03 -12.64
CA PHE A 239 0.56 -8.37 -13.05
C PHE A 239 0.75 -8.45 -14.56
N PHE A 240 1.36 -9.52 -15.00
CA PHE A 240 1.38 -9.95 -16.39
C PHE A 240 1.21 -11.45 -16.48
N GLU A 241 0.82 -11.91 -17.66
CA GLU A 241 0.68 -13.34 -17.94
C GLU A 241 1.76 -13.79 -18.94
N LYS A 242 2.37 -14.93 -18.64
CA LYS A 242 3.33 -15.58 -19.50
C LYS A 242 3.20 -17.11 -19.39
N ASP A 243 3.08 -17.78 -20.52
CA ASP A 243 3.00 -19.24 -20.62
C ASP A 243 1.87 -19.83 -19.76
N GLY A 244 0.72 -19.12 -19.64
CA GLY A 244 -0.46 -19.52 -18.87
C GLY A 244 -0.32 -19.33 -17.35
N LYS A 245 0.77 -18.71 -16.87
CA LYS A 245 0.97 -18.35 -15.46
C LYS A 245 0.89 -16.85 -15.29
N THR A 246 0.20 -16.42 -14.22
CA THR A 246 0.12 -15.02 -13.79
C THR A 246 1.26 -14.71 -12.84
N TYR A 247 1.93 -13.58 -13.07
CA TYR A 247 3.00 -13.06 -12.23
C TYR A 247 2.60 -11.68 -11.73
N HIS A 248 2.47 -11.49 -10.43
CA HIS A 248 2.09 -10.23 -9.80
C HIS A 248 3.25 -9.60 -9.01
N HIS A 249 3.11 -8.35 -8.65
CA HIS A 249 4.18 -7.50 -8.10
C HIS A 249 4.49 -7.73 -6.61
N ILE A 250 3.71 -8.50 -5.88
CA ILE A 250 3.95 -8.79 -4.46
C ILE A 250 4.87 -10.01 -4.40
N LEU A 251 6.14 -9.75 -4.13
CA LEU A 251 7.19 -10.78 -4.15
C LEU A 251 7.35 -11.45 -2.78
N ASP A 252 7.60 -12.75 -2.78
CA ASP A 252 8.07 -13.47 -1.60
C ASP A 252 9.57 -13.21 -1.42
N PRO A 253 10.01 -12.63 -0.29
CA PRO A 253 11.41 -12.34 -0.02
C PRO A 253 12.34 -13.55 -0.04
N ASP A 254 11.85 -14.75 0.27
CA ASP A 254 12.68 -15.97 0.27
C ASP A 254 13.03 -16.43 -1.14
N THR A 255 12.16 -16.15 -2.12
CA THR A 255 12.31 -16.68 -3.48
C THR A 255 12.56 -15.61 -4.53
N GLY A 256 12.17 -14.36 -4.27
CA GLY A 256 12.19 -13.26 -5.24
C GLY A 256 11.14 -13.41 -6.36
N TYR A 257 10.25 -14.40 -6.26
CA TYR A 257 9.11 -14.61 -7.16
C TYR A 257 7.81 -14.07 -6.53
N PRO A 258 6.74 -13.88 -7.33
CA PRO A 258 5.42 -13.58 -6.80
C PRO A 258 5.00 -14.58 -5.73
N SER A 259 4.44 -14.09 -4.62
CA SER A 259 3.97 -14.92 -3.51
C SER A 259 2.83 -15.85 -3.95
N GLU A 260 2.87 -17.11 -3.53
CA GLU A 260 1.87 -18.13 -3.79
C GLU A 260 1.20 -18.56 -2.47
N SER A 261 0.79 -17.60 -1.63
CA SER A 261 0.20 -17.84 -0.30
C SER A 261 -1.26 -18.31 -0.31
N GLY A 262 -1.91 -18.36 -1.48
CA GLY A 262 -3.35 -18.62 -1.61
C GLY A 262 -4.24 -17.41 -1.27
N VAL A 263 -3.64 -16.24 -0.98
CA VAL A 263 -4.35 -15.00 -0.74
C VAL A 263 -4.50 -14.23 -2.06
N VAL A 264 -5.72 -13.88 -2.42
CA VAL A 264 -6.04 -13.05 -3.59
C VAL A 264 -5.92 -11.56 -3.24
N SER A 265 -6.43 -11.19 -2.07
CA SER A 265 -6.24 -9.85 -1.49
C SER A 265 -6.35 -9.87 0.02
N VAL A 266 -5.75 -8.87 0.65
CA VAL A 266 -5.92 -8.61 2.07
C VAL A 266 -6.08 -7.11 2.30
N THR A 267 -7.10 -6.76 3.06
CA THR A 267 -7.37 -5.40 3.54
C THR A 267 -7.03 -5.32 5.01
N VAL A 268 -6.20 -4.36 5.40
CA VAL A 268 -5.79 -4.08 6.77
C VAL A 268 -6.38 -2.75 7.23
N VAL A 269 -7.02 -2.75 8.39
CA VAL A 269 -7.56 -1.57 9.07
C VAL A 269 -6.70 -1.25 10.28
N SER A 270 -6.19 -0.02 10.36
CA SER A 270 -5.28 0.43 11.42
C SER A 270 -5.47 1.92 11.72
N GLN A 271 -5.06 2.36 12.91
CA GLN A 271 -4.95 3.80 13.22
C GLN A 271 -3.70 4.44 12.61
N SER A 272 -2.75 3.66 12.13
CA SER A 272 -1.52 4.08 11.47
C SER A 272 -1.51 3.70 9.99
N GLY A 273 -1.25 4.67 9.13
CA GLY A 273 -1.15 4.48 7.69
C GLY A 273 0.03 3.57 7.31
N ILE A 274 1.22 3.84 7.85
CA ILE A 274 2.41 3.03 7.57
C ILE A 274 2.20 1.56 7.97
N LEU A 275 1.54 1.31 9.11
CA LEU A 275 1.24 -0.06 9.54
C LEU A 275 0.20 -0.71 8.64
N SER A 276 -0.89 -0.01 8.27
CA SER A 276 -1.90 -0.59 7.37
C SER A 276 -1.30 -1.00 6.02
N ASP A 277 -0.43 -0.18 5.44
CA ASP A 277 0.18 -0.44 4.12
C ASP A 277 1.24 -1.57 4.22
N ALA A 278 2.17 -1.50 5.19
CA ALA A 278 3.19 -2.52 5.38
C ALA A 278 2.60 -3.89 5.75
N LEU A 279 1.64 -3.91 6.69
CA LEU A 279 1.00 -5.16 7.11
C LEU A 279 0.14 -5.77 6.01
N SER A 280 -0.49 -4.97 5.13
CA SER A 280 -1.24 -5.54 4.01
C SER A 280 -0.33 -6.37 3.09
N THR A 281 0.92 -5.91 2.86
CA THR A 281 1.91 -6.65 2.10
C THR A 281 2.44 -7.87 2.88
N ALA A 282 2.79 -7.69 4.16
CA ALA A 282 3.25 -8.79 5.02
C ALA A 282 2.21 -9.93 5.10
N CYS A 283 0.97 -9.58 5.37
CA CYS A 283 -0.15 -10.53 5.48
C CYS A 283 -0.43 -11.27 4.17
N PHE A 284 -0.31 -10.57 3.04
CA PHE A 284 -0.47 -11.20 1.73
C PHE A 284 0.60 -12.31 1.51
N VAL A 285 1.84 -12.04 1.89
CA VAL A 285 2.94 -13.01 1.73
C VAL A 285 2.86 -14.14 2.75
N LEU A 286 2.51 -13.84 4.02
CA LEU A 286 2.39 -14.82 5.11
C LEU A 286 1.21 -15.79 4.94
N GLY A 287 0.19 -15.40 4.19
CA GLY A 287 -1.06 -16.13 4.13
C GLY A 287 -1.99 -15.84 5.32
N ILE A 288 -3.16 -16.47 5.33
CA ILE A 288 -4.26 -16.13 6.22
C ILE A 288 -3.89 -16.33 7.70
N GLU A 289 -3.41 -17.51 8.09
CA GLU A 289 -3.18 -17.86 9.50
C GLU A 289 -2.10 -16.98 10.14
N LYS A 290 -0.89 -16.99 9.56
CA LYS A 290 0.24 -16.20 10.09
C LYS A 290 0.02 -14.70 9.92
N GLY A 291 -0.59 -14.27 8.81
CA GLY A 291 -0.89 -12.88 8.54
C GLY A 291 -1.92 -12.31 9.53
N SER A 292 -2.97 -13.07 9.87
CA SER A 292 -3.94 -12.68 10.90
C SER A 292 -3.29 -12.53 12.27
N ALA A 293 -2.45 -13.50 12.66
CA ALA A 293 -1.73 -13.43 13.93
C ALA A 293 -0.78 -12.22 14.02
N LEU A 294 -0.07 -11.92 12.93
CA LEU A 294 0.79 -10.74 12.85
C LEU A 294 -0.01 -9.44 12.97
N ALA A 295 -1.12 -9.32 12.25
CA ALA A 295 -1.96 -8.11 12.30
C ALA A 295 -2.55 -7.90 13.70
N GLU A 296 -2.99 -8.97 14.37
CA GLU A 296 -3.48 -8.94 15.75
C GLU A 296 -2.41 -8.45 16.72
N GLU A 297 -1.15 -8.88 16.58
CA GLU A 297 -0.03 -8.40 17.42
C GLU A 297 0.15 -6.88 17.34
N TYR A 298 -0.17 -6.28 16.19
CA TYR A 298 -0.15 -4.82 16.00
C TYR A 298 -1.48 -4.13 16.35
N GLY A 299 -2.48 -4.87 16.83
CA GLY A 299 -3.82 -4.34 17.10
C GLY A 299 -4.55 -3.88 15.85
N CYS A 300 -4.25 -4.49 14.70
CA CYS A 300 -4.86 -4.22 13.41
C CYS A 300 -5.92 -5.28 13.08
N GLU A 301 -6.93 -4.87 12.33
CA GLU A 301 -7.99 -5.76 11.86
C GLU A 301 -7.79 -6.10 10.38
N THR A 302 -8.25 -7.28 9.95
CA THR A 302 -8.02 -7.79 8.60
C THR A 302 -9.26 -8.37 7.94
N VAL A 303 -9.30 -8.26 6.61
CA VAL A 303 -10.19 -9.01 5.73
C VAL A 303 -9.35 -9.63 4.63
N PHE A 304 -9.16 -10.95 4.66
CA PHE A 304 -8.54 -11.69 3.57
C PHE A 304 -9.60 -12.22 2.60
N VAL A 305 -9.23 -12.29 1.35
CA VAL A 305 -9.99 -12.98 0.29
C VAL A 305 -9.10 -14.08 -0.27
N ASP A 306 -9.56 -15.32 -0.24
CA ASP A 306 -8.84 -16.46 -0.78
C ASP A 306 -9.26 -16.83 -2.22
N GLU A 307 -8.57 -17.81 -2.81
CA GLU A 307 -8.83 -18.30 -4.16
C GLU A 307 -10.20 -18.99 -4.30
N ASN A 308 -10.83 -19.40 -3.18
CA ASN A 308 -12.15 -20.00 -3.14
C ASN A 308 -13.27 -18.97 -2.98
N LYS A 309 -12.95 -17.67 -3.08
CA LYS A 309 -13.87 -16.53 -2.85
C LYS A 309 -14.44 -16.48 -1.42
N CYS A 310 -13.69 -16.99 -0.44
CA CYS A 310 -14.04 -16.90 0.95
C CYS A 310 -13.39 -15.67 1.59
N LEU A 311 -14.16 -14.96 2.42
CA LEU A 311 -13.70 -13.84 3.23
C LEU A 311 -13.36 -14.34 4.63
N HIS A 312 -12.10 -14.20 5.03
CA HIS A 312 -11.62 -14.45 6.39
C HIS A 312 -11.51 -13.11 7.11
N VAL A 313 -12.38 -12.89 8.08
CA VAL A 313 -12.59 -11.59 8.74
C VAL A 313 -12.15 -11.68 10.19
N SER A 314 -11.32 -10.75 10.63
CA SER A 314 -10.91 -10.63 12.04
C SER A 314 -12.08 -10.26 12.95
N GLU A 315 -11.99 -10.59 14.24
CA GLU A 315 -13.10 -10.52 15.21
C GLU A 315 -13.71 -9.11 15.29
N GLY A 316 -12.87 -8.06 15.31
CA GLY A 316 -13.33 -6.68 15.44
C GLY A 316 -14.08 -6.12 14.22
N LEU A 317 -14.10 -6.86 13.09
CA LEU A 317 -14.81 -6.46 11.88
C LEU A 317 -16.04 -7.33 11.56
N LYS A 318 -16.28 -8.45 12.25
CA LYS A 318 -17.38 -9.38 11.92
C LYS A 318 -18.75 -8.73 11.86
N ASP A 319 -19.06 -7.86 12.82
CA ASP A 319 -20.34 -7.15 12.87
C ASP A 319 -20.37 -5.87 12.02
N LYS A 320 -19.25 -5.55 11.33
CA LYS A 320 -19.05 -4.31 10.57
C LYS A 320 -18.96 -4.54 9.08
N ILE A 321 -18.98 -5.78 8.61
CA ILE A 321 -18.83 -6.15 7.19
C ILE A 321 -20.07 -6.85 6.68
N GLU A 322 -20.47 -6.50 5.46
CA GLU A 322 -21.61 -7.08 4.76
C GLU A 322 -21.19 -7.47 3.34
N ILE A 323 -21.43 -8.72 2.94
CA ILE A 323 -21.18 -9.19 1.57
C ILE A 323 -22.19 -8.54 0.64
N SER A 324 -21.72 -7.98 -0.45
CA SER A 324 -22.53 -7.33 -1.50
C SER A 324 -22.55 -8.09 -2.82
N ASP A 325 -21.65 -9.07 -3.00
CA ASP A 325 -21.60 -9.96 -4.16
C ASP A 325 -21.80 -11.41 -3.69
N ASN A 326 -22.94 -12.01 -4.04
CA ASN A 326 -23.33 -13.34 -3.61
C ASN A 326 -22.46 -14.49 -4.17
N SER A 327 -21.48 -14.20 -5.03
CA SER A 327 -20.48 -15.18 -5.46
C SER A 327 -19.39 -15.41 -4.42
N TYR A 328 -19.35 -14.58 -3.37
CA TYR A 328 -18.45 -14.68 -2.22
C TYR A 328 -19.20 -15.13 -0.97
N SER A 329 -18.49 -15.71 -0.03
CA SER A 329 -19.02 -16.14 1.27
C SER A 329 -18.04 -15.83 2.40
N PHE A 330 -18.52 -15.81 3.65
CA PHE A 330 -17.60 -15.85 4.78
C PHE A 330 -17.02 -17.25 4.93
N ALA A 331 -15.74 -17.34 5.31
CA ALA A 331 -15.11 -18.60 5.63
C ALA A 331 -15.80 -19.26 6.84
N GLU A 332 -15.95 -20.56 6.81
CA GLU A 332 -16.39 -21.33 7.98
C GLU A 332 -15.31 -21.24 9.08
N GLN A 333 -15.73 -21.08 10.31
CA GLN A 333 -14.85 -20.96 11.49
C GLN A 333 -14.32 -22.30 11.95
#